data_f02689c64f370044139b78745c4a8f58
#
_entry.id   f02689c64f370044139b78745c4a8f58
#
_cell.length_a   1.000
_cell.length_b   1.000
_cell.length_c   1.000
_cell.angle_alpha   90.00
_cell.angle_beta   90.00
_cell.angle_gamma   90.00
#
_symmetry.space_group_name_H-M   'P 1'
#
loop_
_entity.id
_entity.type
_entity.pdbx_description
1 polymer ?
#
loop_
_entity_poly.entity_id
_entity_poly.type
_entity_poly.pdbx_seq_one_letter_code
_entity_poly.pdbx_strand_id
1 'polypeptide(L)'
;TGTTSSDWADVSNWSTGAIPTSSDIVAIDGTFTNEPSISSTDAVAKTVIVTTGNTLTIDETSSLTVSGDFTNTGTVTLNSTADDYSSLIVTGTASGDIVYNRYVNVYDDTLGGGWDLVCSPVGMSIADFITANGSNIQVLDDDYAFSQFNNATGQWERYATAEQTGNFEAGKGYSMATTGGSTVAFTGAMQTADQSINIINNNGLNGVGRRWNLVSNPFPSYINGNAAAGTNNFMDANSAV
;
A
#
# COMPACT_ATOMS: atom_id res chain seq x y z
N THR A 1 -24.94 -0.87 -11.65
CA THR A 1 -25.58 0.10 -12.57
C THR A 1 -25.11 1.54 -12.35
N GLY A 2 -24.69 1.93 -11.12
CA GLY A 2 -24.11 3.25 -10.81
C GLY A 2 -24.99 4.45 -11.24
N THR A 3 -26.30 4.27 -11.31
CA THR A 3 -27.20 5.35 -11.77
C THR A 3 -27.66 6.24 -10.63
N THR A 4 -27.64 5.76 -9.39
CA THR A 4 -28.17 6.48 -8.23
C THR A 4 -27.06 7.19 -7.45
N SER A 5 -25.98 6.48 -7.16
CA SER A 5 -24.83 6.99 -6.40
C SER A 5 -23.57 6.18 -6.70
N SER A 6 -22.43 6.58 -6.15
CA SER A 6 -21.20 5.78 -6.17
C SER A 6 -21.13 4.75 -5.04
N ASP A 7 -22.03 4.80 -4.05
CA ASP A 7 -21.95 4.02 -2.84
C ASP A 7 -22.08 2.51 -3.11
N TRP A 8 -21.07 1.74 -2.74
CA TRP A 8 -21.10 0.27 -2.81
C TRP A 8 -22.25 -0.33 -2.00
N ALA A 9 -22.61 0.28 -0.88
CA ALA A 9 -23.65 -0.20 0.01
C ALA A 9 -25.09 0.13 -0.45
N ASP A 10 -25.24 0.91 -1.52
CA ASP A 10 -26.56 1.22 -2.08
C ASP A 10 -27.02 0.07 -2.99
N VAL A 11 -28.06 -0.65 -2.55
CA VAL A 11 -28.64 -1.78 -3.28
C VAL A 11 -29.10 -1.43 -4.70
N SER A 12 -29.50 -0.17 -4.93
CA SER A 12 -29.96 0.30 -6.24
C SER A 12 -28.85 0.42 -7.27
N ASN A 13 -27.59 0.42 -6.85
CA ASN A 13 -26.43 0.43 -7.73
C ASN A 13 -26.11 -0.95 -8.32
N TRP A 14 -26.72 -2.01 -7.80
CA TRP A 14 -26.45 -3.38 -8.25
C TRP A 14 -27.56 -3.91 -9.15
N SER A 15 -27.18 -4.61 -10.22
CA SER A 15 -28.14 -5.22 -11.15
C SER A 15 -28.99 -6.32 -10.50
N THR A 16 -28.50 -6.91 -9.43
CA THR A 16 -29.21 -7.93 -8.64
C THR A 16 -30.22 -7.34 -7.65
N GLY A 17 -30.15 -6.01 -7.39
CA GLY A 17 -30.91 -5.33 -6.35
C GLY A 17 -30.48 -5.71 -4.93
N ALA A 18 -29.26 -6.21 -4.75
CA ALA A 18 -28.68 -6.59 -3.46
C ALA A 18 -27.20 -6.22 -3.43
N ILE A 19 -26.70 -5.86 -2.24
CA ILE A 19 -25.25 -5.61 -2.00
C ILE A 19 -24.51 -6.94 -2.21
N PRO A 20 -23.35 -6.95 -2.89
CA PRO A 20 -22.53 -8.15 -3.08
C PRO A 20 -22.12 -8.82 -1.76
N THR A 21 -22.11 -10.13 -1.79
CA THR A 21 -21.64 -11.00 -0.69
C THR A 21 -20.36 -11.73 -1.09
N SER A 22 -19.74 -12.43 -0.15
CA SER A 22 -18.55 -13.26 -0.40
C SER A 22 -18.76 -14.43 -1.38
N SER A 23 -19.98 -14.63 -1.87
CA SER A 23 -20.34 -15.63 -2.88
C SER A 23 -20.54 -15.05 -4.28
N ASP A 24 -20.55 -13.72 -4.41
CA ASP A 24 -20.93 -13.04 -5.64
C ASP A 24 -19.70 -12.61 -6.47
N ILE A 25 -19.87 -12.67 -7.78
CA ILE A 25 -18.93 -12.10 -8.74
C ILE A 25 -19.36 -10.67 -9.02
N VAL A 26 -18.48 -9.73 -8.79
CA VAL A 26 -18.66 -8.31 -9.08
C VAL A 26 -17.91 -7.95 -10.35
N ALA A 27 -18.65 -7.46 -11.36
CA ALA A 27 -18.09 -6.91 -12.58
C ALA A 27 -18.39 -5.41 -12.65
N ILE A 28 -17.34 -4.60 -12.75
CA ILE A 28 -17.37 -3.16 -13.01
C ILE A 28 -16.92 -3.00 -14.47
N ASP A 29 -17.87 -3.18 -15.39
CA ASP A 29 -17.61 -3.39 -16.82
C ASP A 29 -18.55 -2.58 -17.74
N GLY A 30 -19.29 -1.63 -17.17
CA GLY A 30 -20.26 -0.83 -17.89
C GLY A 30 -19.83 0.61 -18.13
N THR A 31 -20.76 1.39 -18.62
CA THR A 31 -20.65 2.86 -18.61
C THR A 31 -21.51 3.35 -17.45
N PHE A 32 -20.86 3.88 -16.44
CA PHE A 32 -21.54 4.35 -15.23
C PHE A 32 -21.58 5.87 -15.18
N THR A 33 -22.65 6.42 -14.59
CA THR A 33 -22.71 7.85 -14.25
C THR A 33 -21.90 8.11 -12.98
N ASN A 34 -21.92 7.15 -12.05
CA ASN A 34 -21.19 7.20 -10.81
C ASN A 34 -20.36 5.93 -10.70
N GLU A 35 -19.05 6.06 -10.70
CA GLU A 35 -18.11 4.95 -10.50
C GLU A 35 -18.16 4.48 -9.04
N PRO A 36 -18.10 3.18 -8.79
CA PRO A 36 -18.25 2.66 -7.43
C PRO A 36 -17.14 3.10 -6.47
N SER A 37 -17.57 3.46 -5.26
CA SER A 37 -16.73 3.75 -4.11
C SER A 37 -17.17 2.94 -2.90
N ILE A 38 -16.20 2.38 -2.19
CA ILE A 38 -16.40 1.73 -0.89
C ILE A 38 -15.99 2.76 0.16
N SER A 39 -16.96 3.29 0.91
CA SER A 39 -16.75 4.31 1.93
C SER A 39 -17.46 3.96 3.23
N SER A 40 -16.73 4.05 4.34
CA SER A 40 -17.23 3.79 5.72
C SER A 40 -17.84 2.39 5.88
N THR A 41 -17.35 1.40 5.13
CA THR A 41 -17.85 0.03 5.15
C THR A 41 -16.78 -1.00 4.82
N ASP A 42 -17.00 -2.22 5.26
CA ASP A 42 -16.22 -3.39 4.86
C ASP A 42 -17.00 -4.14 3.77
N ALA A 43 -16.53 -4.04 2.54
CA ALA A 43 -17.11 -4.71 1.41
C ALA A 43 -16.52 -6.11 1.20
N VAL A 44 -17.33 -7.01 0.65
CA VAL A 44 -16.91 -8.38 0.35
C VAL A 44 -17.35 -8.77 -1.05
N ALA A 45 -16.57 -9.62 -1.69
CA ALA A 45 -16.94 -10.28 -2.96
C ALA A 45 -16.24 -11.64 -3.07
N LYS A 46 -16.74 -12.53 -3.91
CA LYS A 46 -16.01 -13.73 -4.31
C LYS A 46 -14.94 -13.39 -5.35
N THR A 47 -15.32 -12.68 -6.37
CA THR A 47 -14.43 -12.26 -7.46
C THR A 47 -14.74 -10.81 -7.81
N VAL A 48 -13.72 -10.03 -8.12
CA VAL A 48 -13.88 -8.65 -8.59
C VAL A 48 -13.16 -8.47 -9.93
N ILE A 49 -13.86 -7.89 -10.88
CA ILE A 49 -13.35 -7.57 -12.22
C ILE A 49 -13.61 -6.10 -12.48
N VAL A 50 -12.55 -5.32 -12.69
CA VAL A 50 -12.62 -3.92 -13.10
C VAL A 50 -12.06 -3.80 -14.51
N THR A 51 -12.89 -3.40 -15.47
CA THR A 51 -12.46 -3.34 -16.87
C THR A 51 -11.97 -1.95 -17.26
N THR A 52 -11.25 -1.88 -18.38
CA THR A 52 -10.71 -0.63 -18.94
C THR A 52 -11.79 0.45 -19.05
N GLY A 53 -11.45 1.64 -18.58
CA GLY A 53 -12.35 2.79 -18.57
C GLY A 53 -13.21 2.91 -17.32
N ASN A 54 -13.19 1.91 -16.42
CA ASN A 54 -13.93 1.94 -15.16
C ASN A 54 -12.99 2.13 -13.96
N THR A 55 -13.54 2.65 -12.88
CA THR A 55 -12.82 2.95 -11.64
C THR A 55 -13.50 2.29 -10.44
N LEU A 56 -12.71 1.81 -9.50
CA LEU A 56 -13.14 1.42 -8.14
C LEU A 56 -12.29 2.17 -7.13
N THR A 57 -12.92 2.88 -6.22
CA THR A 57 -12.24 3.57 -5.11
C THR A 57 -12.54 2.87 -3.79
N ILE A 58 -11.51 2.65 -2.97
CA ILE A 58 -11.64 2.20 -1.59
C ILE A 58 -11.14 3.35 -0.73
N ASP A 59 -12.07 4.02 -0.03
CA ASP A 59 -11.75 5.16 0.79
C ASP A 59 -11.13 4.73 2.12
N GLU A 60 -10.46 5.65 2.78
CA GLU A 60 -9.89 5.43 4.12
C GLU A 60 -10.97 4.91 5.08
N THR A 61 -10.58 4.15 6.06
CA THR A 61 -11.45 3.44 7.01
C THR A 61 -12.29 2.30 6.40
N SER A 62 -12.13 2.03 5.10
CA SER A 62 -12.89 1.02 4.39
C SER A 62 -12.03 -0.15 3.94
N SER A 63 -12.65 -1.30 3.74
CA SER A 63 -11.96 -2.47 3.23
C SER A 63 -12.75 -3.17 2.12
N LEU A 64 -12.00 -3.86 1.24
CA LEU A 64 -12.56 -4.84 0.30
C LEU A 64 -11.87 -6.18 0.51
N THR A 65 -12.65 -7.22 0.83
CA THR A 65 -12.16 -8.60 0.89
C THR A 65 -12.69 -9.40 -0.29
N VAL A 66 -11.78 -9.92 -1.10
CA VAL A 66 -12.06 -10.79 -2.25
C VAL A 66 -11.60 -12.19 -1.92
N SER A 67 -12.56 -13.13 -1.75
CA SER A 67 -12.29 -14.51 -1.36
C SER A 67 -11.81 -15.41 -2.51
N GLY A 68 -11.78 -14.93 -3.72
CA GLY A 68 -11.25 -15.54 -4.93
C GLY A 68 -10.39 -14.55 -5.71
N ASP A 69 -10.58 -14.47 -7.01
CA ASP A 69 -9.70 -13.73 -7.90
C ASP A 69 -10.08 -12.24 -8.03
N PHE A 70 -9.06 -11.41 -8.19
CA PHE A 70 -9.17 -10.00 -8.48
C PHE A 70 -8.50 -9.69 -9.82
N THR A 71 -9.23 -9.07 -10.75
CA THR A 71 -8.72 -8.70 -12.08
C THR A 71 -8.96 -7.21 -12.32
N ASN A 72 -7.91 -6.46 -12.57
CA ASN A 72 -8.00 -5.05 -12.89
C ASN A 72 -7.32 -4.71 -14.23
N THR A 73 -8.09 -4.19 -15.17
CA THR A 73 -7.59 -3.53 -16.38
C THR A 73 -8.07 -2.06 -16.46
N GLY A 74 -8.82 -1.63 -15.47
CA GLY A 74 -9.27 -0.25 -15.26
C GLY A 74 -8.39 0.51 -14.27
N THR A 75 -9.02 1.24 -13.37
CA THR A 75 -8.33 1.98 -12.29
C THR A 75 -8.88 1.52 -10.92
N VAL A 76 -8.01 1.07 -10.03
CA VAL A 76 -8.39 0.76 -8.64
C VAL A 76 -7.50 1.56 -7.72
N THR A 77 -8.13 2.38 -6.87
CA THR A 77 -7.43 3.30 -5.97
C THR A 77 -7.79 3.01 -4.53
N LEU A 78 -6.77 2.89 -3.68
CA LEU A 78 -6.86 2.79 -2.24
C LEU A 78 -6.42 4.11 -1.63
N ASN A 79 -7.27 4.74 -0.84
CA ASN A 79 -7.00 6.04 -0.24
C ASN A 79 -6.48 5.94 1.20
N SER A 80 -5.78 6.98 1.65
CA SER A 80 -5.40 7.18 3.04
C SER A 80 -5.43 8.65 3.43
N THR A 81 -5.59 8.90 4.72
CA THR A 81 -5.36 10.17 5.39
C THR A 81 -4.16 10.05 6.33
N ALA A 82 -3.92 11.06 7.15
CA ALA A 82 -2.86 11.02 8.18
C ALA A 82 -3.11 9.91 9.22
N ASP A 83 -4.37 9.61 9.51
CA ASP A 83 -4.77 8.75 10.61
C ASP A 83 -5.32 7.40 10.15
N ASP A 84 -5.88 7.34 8.92
CA ASP A 84 -6.63 6.19 8.44
C ASP A 84 -6.16 5.70 7.07
N TYR A 85 -6.35 4.41 6.84
CA TYR A 85 -5.94 3.71 5.61
C TYR A 85 -7.06 2.82 5.10
N SER A 86 -7.11 2.63 3.80
CA SER A 86 -7.93 1.60 3.17
C SER A 86 -7.22 0.24 3.12
N SER A 87 -7.97 -0.81 2.86
CA SER A 87 -7.45 -2.19 2.81
C SER A 87 -8.07 -2.97 1.66
N LEU A 88 -7.23 -3.69 0.90
CA LEU A 88 -7.64 -4.66 -0.10
C LEU A 88 -7.01 -6.01 0.23
N ILE A 89 -7.85 -7.02 0.50
CA ILE A 89 -7.44 -8.39 0.81
C ILE A 89 -7.92 -9.29 -0.33
N VAL A 90 -7.01 -10.00 -0.98
CA VAL A 90 -7.30 -10.98 -2.03
C VAL A 90 -6.70 -12.33 -1.61
N THR A 91 -7.56 -13.36 -1.48
CA THR A 91 -7.09 -14.70 -1.09
C THR A 91 -6.81 -15.61 -2.28
N GLY A 92 -7.30 -15.26 -3.47
CA GLY A 92 -6.99 -15.90 -4.73
C GLY A 92 -5.84 -15.23 -5.47
N THR A 93 -5.93 -15.18 -6.79
CA THR A 93 -4.96 -14.50 -7.63
C THR A 93 -5.35 -13.04 -7.86
N ALA A 94 -4.36 -12.15 -7.90
CA ALA A 94 -4.55 -10.77 -8.32
C ALA A 94 -3.83 -10.51 -9.63
N SER A 95 -4.46 -9.78 -10.54
CA SER A 95 -3.86 -9.35 -11.80
C SER A 95 -4.23 -7.90 -12.11
N GLY A 96 -3.30 -7.18 -12.73
CA GLY A 96 -3.38 -5.75 -13.01
C GLY A 96 -2.87 -4.88 -11.86
N ASP A 97 -2.65 -3.62 -12.17
CA ASP A 97 -2.09 -2.66 -11.24
C ASP A 97 -3.16 -2.03 -10.36
N ILE A 98 -2.78 -1.66 -9.15
CA ILE A 98 -3.56 -0.80 -8.25
C ILE A 98 -2.78 0.46 -7.92
N VAL A 99 -3.46 1.50 -7.50
CA VAL A 99 -2.88 2.71 -6.93
C VAL A 99 -3.11 2.67 -5.42
N TYR A 100 -2.05 2.58 -4.65
CA TYR A 100 -2.10 2.65 -3.20
C TYR A 100 -1.57 4.00 -2.75
N ASN A 101 -2.47 4.86 -2.31
CA ASN A 101 -2.15 6.16 -1.75
C ASN A 101 -1.74 5.99 -0.28
N ARG A 102 -0.60 6.55 0.09
CA ARG A 102 -0.08 6.55 1.46
C ARG A 102 0.17 7.99 1.89
N TYR A 103 -0.49 8.45 2.94
CA TYR A 103 -0.16 9.74 3.55
C TYR A 103 1.21 9.67 4.22
N VAL A 104 1.99 10.72 4.01
CA VAL A 104 3.32 10.90 4.58
C VAL A 104 3.42 12.31 5.16
N ASN A 105 3.90 12.41 6.40
CA ASN A 105 4.01 13.65 7.14
C ASN A 105 4.93 14.66 6.46
N VAL A 106 4.75 15.93 6.83
CA VAL A 106 5.64 17.02 6.44
C VAL A 106 6.99 16.86 7.13
N TYR A 107 8.06 17.10 6.39
CA TYR A 107 9.41 17.19 6.97
C TYR A 107 9.46 18.29 8.03
N ASP A 108 10.00 17.97 9.20
CA ASP A 108 10.19 18.91 10.30
C ASP A 108 11.64 18.84 10.80
N ASP A 109 12.44 19.84 10.44
CA ASP A 109 13.84 19.93 10.84
C ASP A 109 14.04 20.39 12.30
N THR A 110 13.03 21.03 12.88
CA THR A 110 13.12 21.57 14.26
C THR A 110 13.05 20.47 15.31
N LEU A 111 12.34 19.38 15.01
CA LEU A 111 12.18 18.25 15.89
C LEU A 111 13.07 17.05 15.50
N GLY A 112 13.82 17.17 14.39
CA GLY A 112 14.49 16.02 13.76
C GLY A 112 13.51 14.94 13.34
N GLY A 113 12.24 15.31 13.13
CA GLY A 113 11.08 14.44 12.93
C GLY A 113 10.41 14.66 11.57
N GLY A 114 9.12 14.33 11.52
CA GLY A 114 8.36 14.38 10.28
C GLY A 114 8.70 13.26 9.28
N TRP A 115 9.47 12.25 9.72
CA TRP A 115 9.78 11.07 8.91
C TRP A 115 8.81 9.95 9.22
N ASP A 116 8.13 9.46 8.18
CA ASP A 116 7.33 8.25 8.27
C ASP A 116 8.11 7.03 7.79
N LEU A 117 7.78 5.89 8.40
CA LEU A 117 8.24 4.60 7.90
C LEU A 117 7.18 4.05 6.94
N VAL A 118 7.56 3.86 5.70
CA VAL A 118 6.67 3.45 4.61
C VAL A 118 7.19 2.20 3.92
N CYS A 119 6.31 1.54 3.18
CA CYS A 119 6.68 0.48 2.25
C CYS A 119 5.82 0.55 1.00
N SER A 120 6.27 -0.08 -0.07
CA SER A 120 5.43 -0.31 -1.24
C SER A 120 4.67 -1.63 -1.08
N PRO A 121 3.32 -1.62 -1.12
CA PRO A 121 2.51 -2.85 -1.14
C PRO A 121 2.37 -3.43 -2.55
N VAL A 122 3.06 -2.86 -3.52
CA VAL A 122 3.01 -3.25 -4.94
C VAL A 122 4.42 -3.29 -5.54
N GLY A 123 4.57 -4.04 -6.63
CA GLY A 123 5.82 -4.04 -7.40
C GLY A 123 6.00 -2.73 -8.16
N MET A 124 7.01 -1.93 -7.82
CA MET A 124 7.29 -0.64 -8.45
C MET A 124 8.79 -0.33 -8.44
N SER A 125 9.29 0.32 -9.48
CA SER A 125 10.66 0.86 -9.47
C SER A 125 10.75 2.15 -8.65
N ILE A 126 11.93 2.43 -8.08
CA ILE A 126 12.18 3.70 -7.37
C ILE A 126 12.07 4.88 -8.35
N ALA A 127 12.53 4.71 -9.59
CA ALA A 127 12.47 5.77 -10.60
C ALA A 127 11.02 6.13 -10.99
N ASP A 128 10.14 5.13 -11.18
CA ASP A 128 8.73 5.37 -11.47
C ASP A 128 8.03 6.03 -10.29
N PHE A 129 8.34 5.60 -9.08
CA PHE A 129 7.83 6.22 -7.85
C PHE A 129 8.22 7.70 -7.75
N ILE A 130 9.48 8.03 -7.99
CA ILE A 130 9.95 9.42 -7.97
C ILE A 130 9.34 10.23 -9.12
N THR A 131 9.18 9.64 -10.30
CA THR A 131 8.49 10.30 -11.42
C THR A 131 7.06 10.71 -11.03
N ALA A 132 6.35 9.85 -10.32
CA ALA A 132 4.96 10.11 -9.89
C ALA A 132 4.88 11.07 -8.68
N ASN A 133 5.84 11.04 -7.76
CA ASN A 133 5.70 11.66 -6.44
C ASN A 133 6.80 12.68 -6.09
N GLY A 134 7.85 12.80 -6.88
CA GLY A 134 9.05 13.59 -6.53
C GLY A 134 8.77 15.06 -6.19
N SER A 135 7.73 15.65 -6.78
CA SER A 135 7.30 17.02 -6.45
C SER A 135 6.71 17.16 -5.02
N ASN A 136 6.24 16.06 -4.43
CA ASN A 136 5.67 16.04 -3.09
C ASN A 136 6.69 15.65 -2.01
N ILE A 137 7.77 14.97 -2.39
CA ILE A 137 8.82 14.55 -1.47
C ILE A 137 9.73 15.72 -1.18
N GLN A 138 10.02 15.96 0.11
CA GLN A 138 10.96 17.02 0.50
C GLN A 138 12.36 16.74 -0.10
N VAL A 139 13.00 17.76 -0.61
CA VAL A 139 14.40 17.71 -1.05
C VAL A 139 15.29 18.32 0.04
N LEU A 140 16.37 17.62 0.38
CA LEU A 140 17.39 18.00 1.37
C LEU A 140 18.74 17.98 0.67
N ASP A 141 19.27 19.16 0.37
CA ASP A 141 20.44 19.36 -0.50
C ASP A 141 20.17 18.77 -1.91
N ASP A 142 20.93 17.76 -2.32
CA ASP A 142 20.79 17.09 -3.61
C ASP A 142 20.03 15.73 -3.52
N ASP A 143 19.45 15.43 -2.35
CA ASP A 143 18.77 14.16 -2.09
C ASP A 143 17.29 14.37 -1.77
N TYR A 144 16.46 13.39 -2.10
CA TYR A 144 15.10 13.31 -1.60
C TYR A 144 15.09 12.94 -0.10
N ALA A 145 14.15 13.49 0.65
CA ALA A 145 13.80 12.99 1.97
C ALA A 145 13.11 11.63 1.84
N PHE A 146 13.80 10.70 1.22
CA PHE A 146 13.43 9.32 0.98
C PHE A 146 14.69 8.46 1.07
N SER A 147 14.70 7.47 1.97
CA SER A 147 15.90 6.70 2.25
C SER A 147 15.60 5.25 2.60
N GLN A 148 16.57 4.40 2.34
CA GLN A 148 16.66 3.04 2.85
C GLN A 148 17.66 2.96 4.01
N PHE A 149 17.46 1.99 4.90
CA PHE A 149 18.45 1.69 5.93
C PHE A 149 19.47 0.68 5.42
N ASN A 150 20.75 1.08 5.42
CA ASN A 150 21.86 0.18 5.10
C ASN A 150 22.38 -0.47 6.37
N ASN A 151 22.07 -1.73 6.56
CA ASN A 151 22.47 -2.50 7.73
C ASN A 151 24.01 -2.69 7.79
N ALA A 152 24.72 -2.76 6.67
CA ALA A 152 26.18 -2.95 6.65
C ALA A 152 26.93 -1.73 7.21
N THR A 153 26.43 -0.53 6.97
CA THR A 153 27.00 0.72 7.46
C THR A 153 26.34 1.23 8.74
N GLY A 154 25.09 0.80 9.01
CA GLY A 154 24.25 1.29 10.10
C GLY A 154 23.74 2.69 9.85
N GLN A 155 23.58 3.11 8.59
CA GLN A 155 23.21 4.45 8.17
C GLN A 155 21.96 4.43 7.27
N TRP A 156 21.24 5.54 7.30
CA TRP A 156 20.22 5.85 6.30
C TRP A 156 20.89 6.38 5.04
N GLU A 157 20.54 5.81 3.91
CA GLU A 157 21.02 6.20 2.59
C GLU A 157 19.88 6.81 1.80
N ARG A 158 19.98 8.12 1.52
CA ARG A 158 18.98 8.84 0.74
C ARG A 158 19.12 8.56 -0.74
N TYR A 159 18.03 8.67 -1.45
CA TYR A 159 18.00 8.61 -2.92
C TYR A 159 18.32 10.00 -3.48
N ALA A 160 19.33 10.08 -4.33
CA ALA A 160 19.73 11.33 -4.99
C ALA A 160 18.64 11.83 -5.96
N THR A 161 18.54 13.16 -6.11
CA THR A 161 17.59 13.75 -7.06
C THR A 161 17.98 13.53 -8.52
N ALA A 162 19.27 13.36 -8.79
CA ALA A 162 19.81 13.21 -10.15
C ALA A 162 19.62 11.81 -10.72
N GLU A 163 19.64 10.76 -9.90
CA GLU A 163 19.56 9.38 -10.37
C GLU A 163 18.92 8.48 -9.30
N GLN A 164 17.93 7.71 -9.71
CA GLN A 164 17.27 6.74 -8.86
C GLN A 164 17.28 5.39 -9.54
N THR A 165 17.77 4.36 -8.85
CA THR A 165 17.88 3.01 -9.36
C THR A 165 17.23 1.99 -8.42
N GLY A 166 16.92 0.80 -8.97
CA GLY A 166 16.37 -0.32 -8.21
C GLY A 166 14.86 -0.29 -8.12
N ASN A 167 14.34 -1.29 -7.40
CA ASN A 167 12.91 -1.47 -7.15
C ASN A 167 12.67 -1.45 -5.65
N PHE A 168 11.42 -1.16 -5.26
CA PHE A 168 10.98 -1.47 -3.91
C PHE A 168 11.09 -2.98 -3.67
N GLU A 169 11.71 -3.33 -2.56
CA GLU A 169 11.85 -4.73 -2.14
C GLU A 169 10.68 -5.08 -1.23
N ALA A 170 9.94 -6.13 -1.57
CA ALA A 170 8.79 -6.56 -0.79
C ALA A 170 9.19 -6.88 0.66
N GLY A 171 8.46 -6.36 1.62
CA GLY A 171 8.74 -6.52 3.05
C GLY A 171 9.83 -5.61 3.61
N LYS A 172 10.50 -4.79 2.78
CA LYS A 172 11.47 -3.79 3.25
C LYS A 172 10.81 -2.46 3.49
N GLY A 173 11.14 -1.85 4.61
CA GLY A 173 10.70 -0.50 4.94
C GLY A 173 11.67 0.58 4.45
N TYR A 174 11.14 1.78 4.29
CA TYR A 174 11.84 2.98 3.89
C TYR A 174 11.43 4.12 4.81
N SER A 175 12.25 5.15 4.90
CA SER A 175 11.93 6.39 5.62
C SER A 175 11.65 7.49 4.62
N MET A 176 10.58 8.26 4.84
CA MET A 176 10.15 9.30 3.90
C MET A 176 9.53 10.50 4.61
N ALA A 177 9.67 11.68 4.00
CA ALA A 177 9.00 12.91 4.43
C ALA A 177 8.59 13.74 3.20
N THR A 178 7.47 14.42 3.30
CA THR A 178 6.93 15.27 2.23
C THR A 178 7.13 16.75 2.50
N THR A 179 6.93 17.58 1.48
CA THR A 179 7.08 19.05 1.59
C THR A 179 5.97 19.68 2.43
N GLY A 180 4.76 19.13 2.42
CA GLY A 180 3.60 19.77 3.05
C GLY A 180 2.65 18.82 3.79
N GLY A 181 3.02 17.56 4.02
CA GLY A 181 2.08 16.54 4.47
C GLY A 181 1.09 16.19 3.34
N SER A 182 1.35 15.11 2.62
CA SER A 182 0.55 14.72 1.46
C SER A 182 0.65 13.23 1.18
N THR A 183 -0.25 12.74 0.36
CA THR A 183 -0.18 11.34 -0.10
C THR A 183 0.88 11.17 -1.17
N VAL A 184 1.56 10.04 -1.11
CA VAL A 184 2.37 9.49 -2.20
C VAL A 184 1.67 8.25 -2.76
N ALA A 185 1.74 8.05 -4.06
CA ALA A 185 1.09 6.96 -4.75
C ALA A 185 2.09 5.85 -5.09
N PHE A 186 1.78 4.63 -4.67
CA PHE A 186 2.45 3.42 -5.12
C PHE A 186 1.57 2.74 -6.16
N THR A 187 2.06 2.62 -7.39
CA THR A 187 1.29 2.06 -8.51
C THR A 187 1.97 0.80 -9.05
N GLY A 188 1.23 -0.30 -9.12
CA GLY A 188 1.74 -1.56 -9.65
C GLY A 188 0.92 -2.77 -9.22
N ALA A 189 1.41 -3.95 -9.58
CA ALA A 189 0.76 -5.21 -9.23
C ALA A 189 0.93 -5.52 -7.73
N MET A 190 -0.18 -5.84 -7.07
CA MET A 190 -0.16 -6.25 -5.66
C MET A 190 0.34 -7.68 -5.50
N GLN A 191 0.92 -7.96 -4.32
CA GLN A 191 1.31 -9.32 -3.94
C GLN A 191 0.14 -10.04 -3.26
N THR A 192 -0.06 -11.32 -3.60
CA THR A 192 -1.02 -12.21 -2.92
C THR A 192 -0.37 -13.44 -2.33
N ALA A 193 0.88 -13.74 -2.71
CA ALA A 193 1.65 -14.86 -2.18
C ALA A 193 2.50 -14.43 -0.99
N ASP A 194 2.91 -15.39 -0.16
CA ASP A 194 3.82 -15.17 0.96
C ASP A 194 5.09 -14.46 0.49
N GLN A 195 5.49 -13.45 1.26
CA GLN A 195 6.71 -12.69 1.02
C GLN A 195 7.73 -12.97 2.12
N SER A 196 8.99 -12.98 1.78
CA SER A 196 10.08 -13.15 2.73
C SER A 196 11.16 -12.10 2.51
N ILE A 197 11.73 -11.59 3.61
CA ILE A 197 12.88 -10.68 3.59
C ILE A 197 14.00 -11.25 4.44
N ASN A 198 15.22 -11.13 3.96
CA ASN A 198 16.39 -11.57 4.73
C ASN A 198 16.68 -10.60 5.86
N ILE A 199 16.73 -11.10 7.09
CA ILE A 199 17.19 -10.36 8.25
C ILE A 199 18.71 -10.44 8.31
N ILE A 200 19.37 -9.31 8.33
CA ILE A 200 20.82 -9.19 8.35
C ILE A 200 21.26 -8.87 9.79
N ASN A 201 22.18 -9.68 10.31
CA ASN A 201 22.81 -9.47 11.59
C ASN A 201 24.33 -9.31 11.44
N ASN A 202 24.82 -8.09 11.45
CA ASN A 202 26.24 -7.78 11.32
C ASN A 202 26.95 -7.76 12.69
N ASN A 203 26.80 -8.81 13.47
CA ASN A 203 27.22 -8.93 14.86
C ASN A 203 28.74 -8.75 15.11
N GLY A 204 29.58 -8.93 14.15
CA GLY A 204 31.05 -8.78 14.25
C GLY A 204 31.56 -7.38 13.94
N LEU A 205 30.70 -6.48 13.49
CA LEU A 205 31.09 -5.13 13.11
C LEU A 205 30.71 -4.17 14.23
N ASN A 206 31.71 -3.52 14.85
CA ASN A 206 31.48 -2.51 15.87
C ASN A 206 30.71 -1.35 15.31
N GLY A 207 29.48 -1.13 15.74
CA GLY A 207 28.66 0.00 15.33
C GLY A 207 27.22 -0.09 15.78
N VAL A 208 26.65 1.04 16.14
CA VAL A 208 25.22 1.17 16.46
C VAL A 208 24.41 0.99 15.18
N GLY A 209 23.30 0.29 15.25
CA GLY A 209 22.36 0.15 14.13
C GLY A 209 22.59 -1.04 13.19
N ARG A 210 23.71 -1.74 13.27
CA ARG A 210 24.05 -2.84 12.35
C ARG A 210 23.25 -4.14 12.55
N ARG A 211 22.37 -4.16 13.54
CA ARG A 211 21.43 -5.27 13.83
C ARG A 211 20.00 -4.88 13.48
N TRP A 212 19.76 -3.61 13.14
CA TRP A 212 18.43 -3.14 12.83
C TRP A 212 18.08 -3.51 11.39
N ASN A 213 16.87 -4.01 11.23
CA ASN A 213 16.27 -4.26 9.94
C ASN A 213 14.90 -3.59 9.95
N LEU A 214 14.65 -2.72 9.00
CA LEU A 214 13.34 -2.14 8.83
C LEU A 214 12.49 -3.06 7.97
N VAL A 215 11.60 -3.79 8.63
CA VAL A 215 10.65 -4.73 8.00
C VAL A 215 9.30 -4.07 7.90
N SER A 216 8.57 -4.39 6.84
CA SER A 216 7.28 -3.78 6.57
C SER A 216 6.25 -4.77 6.03
N ASN A 217 4.99 -4.37 6.02
CA ASN A 217 3.91 -5.11 5.41
C ASN A 217 3.94 -4.94 3.88
N PRO A 218 4.15 -6.00 3.08
CA PRO A 218 4.19 -5.92 1.63
C PRO A 218 2.81 -5.99 0.95
N PHE A 219 1.72 -5.96 1.72
CA PHE A 219 0.36 -6.11 1.22
C PHE A 219 -0.43 -4.80 1.36
N PRO A 220 -1.37 -4.50 0.47
CA PRO A 220 -2.24 -3.33 0.57
C PRO A 220 -3.37 -3.57 1.59
N SER A 221 -3.03 -4.10 2.76
CA SER A 221 -3.96 -4.48 3.82
C SER A 221 -3.28 -4.36 5.18
N TYR A 222 -4.05 -4.40 6.26
CA TYR A 222 -3.51 -4.58 7.59
C TYR A 222 -3.03 -6.01 7.80
N ILE A 223 -1.97 -6.17 8.59
CA ILE A 223 -1.54 -7.47 9.11
C ILE A 223 -1.67 -7.47 10.63
N ASN A 224 -1.98 -8.64 11.18
CA ASN A 224 -2.04 -8.79 12.62
C ASN A 224 -0.61 -8.86 13.19
N GLY A 225 -0.21 -7.81 13.91
CA GLY A 225 1.09 -7.72 14.56
C GLY A 225 1.13 -8.27 15.99
N ASN A 226 0.00 -8.73 16.54
CA ASN A 226 -0.10 -9.16 17.93
C ASN A 226 0.33 -10.62 18.10
N ALA A 227 1.37 -10.89 18.91
CA ALA A 227 1.87 -12.23 19.22
C ALA A 227 0.84 -13.17 19.86
N ALA A 228 -0.19 -12.65 20.51
CA ALA A 228 -1.24 -13.47 21.13
C ALA A 228 -2.36 -13.90 20.16
N ALA A 229 -2.32 -13.49 18.91
CA ALA A 229 -3.44 -13.65 17.98
C ALA A 229 -3.41 -14.92 17.14
N GLY A 230 -2.50 -15.85 17.37
CA GLY A 230 -2.45 -17.16 16.71
C GLY A 230 -1.43 -17.27 15.59
N THR A 231 -1.48 -18.35 14.82
CA THR A 231 -0.40 -18.84 13.97
C THR A 231 -0.08 -18.01 12.72
N ASN A 232 -0.86 -17.00 12.40
CA ASN A 232 -0.67 -16.20 11.18
C ASN A 232 -0.39 -14.72 11.45
N ASN A 233 0.08 -14.36 12.64
CA ASN A 233 0.48 -12.99 12.92
C ASN A 233 2.00 -12.83 12.77
N PHE A 234 2.40 -11.60 12.44
CA PHE A 234 3.80 -11.28 12.18
C PHE A 234 4.72 -11.56 13.37
N MET A 235 4.26 -11.27 14.59
CA MET A 235 5.08 -11.43 15.81
C MET A 235 5.30 -12.90 16.18
N ASP A 236 4.28 -13.76 16.02
CA ASP A 236 4.42 -15.20 16.28
C ASP A 236 5.39 -15.86 15.31
N ALA A 237 5.28 -15.51 14.02
CA ALA A 237 6.15 -16.05 12.98
C ALA A 237 7.63 -15.65 13.20
N ASN A 238 7.89 -14.54 13.90
CA ASN A 238 9.21 -13.94 14.04
C ASN A 238 9.67 -13.81 15.51
N SER A 239 8.98 -14.42 16.45
CA SER A 239 9.27 -14.32 17.88
C SER A 239 10.59 -14.99 18.32
N ALA A 240 11.27 -15.68 17.43
CA ALA A 240 12.57 -16.31 17.68
C ALA A 240 13.77 -15.40 17.35
N VAL A 241 13.57 -14.12 17.12
CA VAL A 241 14.62 -13.15 16.77
C VAL A 241 15.14 -12.41 18.00
#